data_06a597b807a382474665858782d5643b
#
_entry.id   06a597b807a382474665858782d5643b
#
_cell.length_a   1.000
_cell.length_b   1.000
_cell.length_c   1.000
_cell.angle_alpha   90.00
_cell.angle_beta   90.00
_cell.angle_gamma   90.00
#
_symmetry.space_group_name_H-M   'P 1'
#
loop_
_entity.id
_entity.type
_entity.pdbx_description
1 polymer ?
#
loop_
_entity_poly.entity_id
_entity_poly.type
_entity_poly.pdbx_seq_one_letter_code
_entity_poly.pdbx_strand_id
1 'polypeptide(L)'
;MVAVRCRPFNSREKAQNEGKIIAIKDAGYCGIANPHEPDAPPREFSFDYTYDDDSEQLGIYKNLGAPLLDKAFQGWNGTIFAYGQTGSGKSFSMTGSHDQPGIIRQMNEEMFSKIAISQTATPDLKFLVTCSFM
;
A
#
# COMPACT_ATOMS: atom_id res chain seq x y z
N MET A 1 -10.78 2.75 5.86
CA MET A 1 -10.35 1.93 4.71
C MET A 1 -9.22 1.03 5.18
N VAL A 2 -9.33 -0.26 4.92
CA VAL A 2 -8.34 -1.28 5.31
C VAL A 2 -7.94 -2.06 4.06
N ALA A 3 -6.63 -2.21 3.86
CA ALA A 3 -6.08 -3.00 2.76
C ALA A 3 -5.14 -4.09 3.29
N VAL A 4 -5.17 -5.24 2.66
CA VAL A 4 -4.24 -6.34 2.95
C VAL A 4 -3.36 -6.58 1.74
N ARG A 5 -2.06 -6.73 1.97
CA ARG A 5 -1.08 -7.06 0.94
C ARG A 5 -0.31 -8.30 1.34
N CYS A 6 -0.34 -9.30 0.48
CA CYS A 6 0.54 -10.44 0.54
C CYS A 6 1.86 -10.10 -0.18
N ARG A 7 3.01 -10.31 0.46
CA ARG A 7 4.30 -10.16 -0.21
C ARG A 7 4.72 -11.47 -0.88
N PRO A 8 5.55 -11.43 -1.92
CA PRO A 8 6.14 -12.64 -2.47
C PRO A 8 7.05 -13.33 -1.45
N PHE A 9 7.22 -14.64 -1.61
CA PHE A 9 8.18 -15.39 -0.83
C PHE A 9 9.60 -14.88 -1.03
N ASN A 10 10.33 -14.74 0.05
CA ASN A 10 11.75 -14.41 0.02
C ASN A 10 12.60 -15.65 -0.35
N SER A 11 13.91 -15.44 -0.56
CA SER A 11 14.83 -16.50 -0.97
C SER A 11 14.88 -17.67 0.00
N ARG A 12 14.78 -17.41 1.31
CA ARG A 12 14.80 -18.44 2.35
C ARG A 12 13.52 -19.28 2.32
N GLU A 13 12.36 -18.65 2.21
CA GLU A 13 11.07 -19.34 2.14
C GLU A 13 10.97 -20.20 0.88
N LYS A 14 11.46 -19.69 -0.25
CA LYS A 14 11.57 -20.46 -1.50
C LYS A 14 12.51 -21.67 -1.37
N ALA A 15 13.65 -21.50 -0.71
CA ALA A 15 14.61 -22.59 -0.48
C ALA A 15 14.05 -23.67 0.47
N GLN A 16 13.12 -23.32 1.36
CA GLN A 16 12.44 -24.24 2.26
C GLN A 16 11.20 -24.89 1.64
N ASN A 17 10.89 -24.56 0.37
CA ASN A 17 9.67 -25.03 -0.32
C ASN A 17 8.38 -24.75 0.46
N GLU A 18 8.30 -23.58 1.11
CA GLU A 18 7.12 -23.17 1.87
C GLU A 18 5.90 -23.05 0.96
N GLY A 19 4.77 -23.59 1.40
CA GLY A 19 3.51 -23.56 0.67
C GLY A 19 2.76 -22.22 0.87
N LYS A 20 2.16 -21.69 -0.19
CA LYS A 20 1.28 -20.52 -0.09
C LYS A 20 -0.04 -20.94 0.53
N ILE A 21 -0.30 -20.48 1.75
CA ILE A 21 -1.55 -20.74 2.49
C ILE A 21 -2.56 -19.59 2.38
N ILE A 22 -2.14 -18.48 1.79
CA ILE A 22 -2.98 -17.30 1.59
C ILE A 22 -3.52 -17.33 0.16
N ALA A 23 -4.85 -17.20 0.04
CA ALA A 23 -5.54 -17.02 -1.24
C ALA A 23 -6.15 -15.63 -1.28
N ILE A 24 -5.73 -14.82 -2.23
CA ILE A 24 -6.32 -13.51 -2.51
C ILE A 24 -7.13 -13.66 -3.80
N LYS A 25 -8.39 -13.24 -3.74
CA LYS A 25 -9.29 -13.15 -4.87
C LYS A 25 -9.76 -11.71 -5.02
N ASP A 26 -10.39 -11.41 -6.14
CA ASP A 26 -10.94 -10.10 -6.41
C ASP A 26 -11.91 -9.61 -5.32
N ALA A 27 -12.10 -8.28 -5.28
CA ALA A 27 -13.08 -7.62 -4.41
C ALA A 27 -12.86 -7.78 -2.89
N GLY A 28 -11.60 -7.68 -2.44
CA GLY A 28 -11.32 -7.59 -1.01
C GLY A 28 -11.33 -8.92 -0.25
N TYR A 29 -11.36 -10.04 -0.94
CA TYR A 29 -11.32 -11.36 -0.32
C TYR A 29 -9.89 -11.79 0.04
N CYS A 30 -9.73 -12.31 1.25
CA CYS A 30 -8.50 -12.96 1.70
C CYS A 30 -8.86 -14.24 2.46
N GLY A 31 -8.43 -15.39 1.96
CA GLY A 31 -8.57 -16.68 2.61
C GLY A 31 -7.25 -17.18 3.16
N ILE A 32 -7.26 -17.79 4.35
CA ILE A 32 -6.08 -18.39 4.98
C ILE A 32 -6.38 -19.85 5.27
N ALA A 33 -5.65 -20.76 4.61
CA ALA A 33 -5.74 -22.20 4.87
C ALA A 33 -4.95 -22.58 6.13
N ASN A 34 -5.46 -23.56 6.88
CA ASN A 34 -4.71 -24.14 7.99
C ASN A 34 -3.82 -25.28 7.45
N PRO A 35 -2.48 -25.16 7.49
CA PRO A 35 -1.60 -26.21 6.97
C PRO A 35 -1.66 -27.53 7.77
N HIS A 36 -2.17 -27.48 9.01
CA HIS A 36 -2.34 -28.67 9.87
C HIS A 36 -3.69 -29.38 9.64
N GLU A 37 -4.61 -28.73 8.93
CA GLU A 37 -5.94 -29.26 8.63
C GLU A 37 -6.28 -28.98 7.16
N PRO A 38 -5.62 -29.66 6.21
CA PRO A 38 -5.71 -29.32 4.78
C PRO A 38 -7.11 -29.50 4.19
N ASP A 39 -7.92 -30.35 4.80
CA ASP A 39 -9.32 -30.62 4.37
C ASP A 39 -10.33 -29.61 4.97
N ALA A 40 -9.89 -28.77 5.93
CA ALA A 40 -10.75 -27.76 6.52
C ALA A 40 -10.90 -26.56 5.55
N PRO A 41 -12.09 -25.93 5.50
CA PRO A 41 -12.25 -24.73 4.69
C PRO A 41 -11.33 -23.61 5.19
N PRO A 42 -10.78 -22.80 4.28
CA PRO A 42 -9.94 -21.67 4.66
C PRO A 42 -10.73 -20.66 5.50
N ARG A 43 -10.06 -20.03 6.44
CA ARG A 43 -10.64 -18.90 7.17
C ARG A 43 -10.69 -17.68 6.27
N GLU A 44 -11.88 -17.11 6.11
CA GLU A 44 -12.15 -16.03 5.17
C GLU A 44 -12.21 -14.66 5.88
N PHE A 45 -11.70 -13.65 5.20
CA PHE A 45 -11.72 -12.26 5.63
C PHE A 45 -12.07 -11.36 4.45
N SER A 46 -12.73 -10.24 4.73
CA SER A 46 -13.04 -9.21 3.74
C SER A 46 -12.43 -7.88 4.14
N PHE A 47 -11.85 -7.18 3.15
CA PHE A 47 -11.20 -5.89 3.31
C PHE A 47 -11.66 -4.94 2.19
N ASP A 48 -11.38 -3.66 2.30
CA ASP A 48 -11.68 -2.72 1.21
C ASP A 48 -10.82 -3.02 -0.03
N TYR A 49 -9.57 -3.44 0.17
CA TYR A 49 -8.65 -3.85 -0.91
C TYR A 49 -7.81 -5.04 -0.48
N THR A 50 -7.52 -5.92 -1.43
CA THR A 50 -6.58 -7.03 -1.27
C THR A 50 -5.59 -7.03 -2.42
N TYR A 51 -4.32 -7.27 -2.10
CA TYR A 51 -3.22 -7.28 -3.06
C TYR A 51 -2.41 -8.56 -2.88
N ASP A 52 -2.26 -9.32 -3.96
CA ASP A 52 -1.44 -10.52 -3.96
C ASP A 52 0.05 -10.18 -4.21
N ASP A 53 0.88 -11.19 -4.24
CA ASP A 53 2.33 -11.10 -4.31
C ASP A 53 2.87 -10.52 -5.63
N ASP A 54 2.08 -10.48 -6.67
CA ASP A 54 2.35 -9.85 -7.97
C ASP A 54 1.88 -8.38 -8.05
N SER A 55 1.28 -7.85 -6.99
CA SER A 55 0.68 -6.51 -6.99
C SER A 55 1.70 -5.39 -7.12
N GLU A 56 1.46 -4.49 -8.05
CA GLU A 56 2.32 -3.34 -8.32
C GLU A 56 2.11 -2.19 -7.34
N GLN A 57 3.20 -1.50 -7.00
CA GLN A 57 3.19 -0.33 -6.10
C GLN A 57 2.28 0.79 -6.60
N LEU A 58 2.24 1.02 -7.92
CA LEU A 58 1.41 2.06 -8.51
C LEU A 58 -0.08 1.79 -8.32
N GLY A 59 -0.52 0.54 -8.46
CA GLY A 59 -1.91 0.15 -8.21
C GLY A 59 -2.33 0.39 -6.77
N ILE A 60 -1.45 0.04 -5.83
CA ILE A 60 -1.67 0.27 -4.40
C ILE A 60 -1.75 1.77 -4.10
N TYR A 61 -0.84 2.57 -4.66
CA TYR A 61 -0.84 4.01 -4.51
C TYR A 61 -2.13 4.65 -5.05
N LYS A 62 -2.56 4.28 -6.25
CA LYS A 62 -3.79 4.80 -6.86
C LYS A 62 -5.04 4.56 -6.01
N ASN A 63 -5.10 3.42 -5.33
CA ASN A 63 -6.25 3.05 -4.51
C ASN A 63 -6.21 3.66 -3.09
N LEU A 64 -5.03 3.83 -2.52
CA LEU A 64 -4.88 4.24 -1.11
C LEU A 64 -4.31 5.65 -0.97
N GLY A 65 -3.23 5.96 -1.68
CA GLY A 65 -2.50 7.22 -1.53
C GLY A 65 -3.15 8.39 -2.26
N ALA A 66 -3.46 8.23 -3.53
CA ALA A 66 -4.00 9.30 -4.36
C ALA A 66 -5.33 9.86 -3.84
N PRO A 67 -6.34 9.04 -3.44
CA PRO A 67 -7.57 9.57 -2.87
C PRO A 67 -7.36 10.30 -1.54
N LEU A 68 -6.38 9.89 -0.76
CA LEU A 68 -6.04 10.58 0.49
C LEU A 68 -5.39 11.94 0.23
N LEU A 69 -4.50 12.00 -0.76
CA LEU A 69 -3.89 13.25 -1.19
C LEU A 69 -4.92 14.25 -1.72
N ASP A 70 -5.89 13.78 -2.51
CA ASP A 70 -6.99 14.61 -3.00
C ASP A 70 -7.82 15.20 -1.84
N LYS A 71 -8.09 14.41 -0.81
CA LYS A 71 -8.78 14.91 0.39
C LYS A 71 -7.93 15.90 1.17
N ALA A 72 -6.59 15.72 1.23
CA ALA A 72 -5.69 16.66 1.88
C ALA A 72 -5.71 18.03 1.19
N PHE A 73 -5.77 18.09 -0.13
CA PHE A 73 -5.94 19.35 -0.88
C PHE A 73 -7.32 20.01 -0.66
N GLN A 74 -8.30 19.26 -0.19
CA GLN A 74 -9.62 19.77 0.24
C GLN A 74 -9.63 20.22 1.71
N GLY A 75 -8.50 20.15 2.42
CA GLY A 75 -8.36 20.55 3.81
C GLY A 75 -8.64 19.45 4.84
N TRP A 76 -8.71 18.19 4.42
CA TRP A 76 -8.89 17.06 5.34
C TRP A 76 -7.55 16.52 5.83
N ASN A 77 -7.50 16.12 7.08
CA ASN A 77 -6.39 15.35 7.60
C ASN A 77 -6.47 13.90 7.12
N GLY A 78 -5.31 13.30 6.83
CA GLY A 78 -5.22 11.92 6.42
C GLY A 78 -4.03 11.22 7.08
N THR A 79 -4.21 9.95 7.40
CA THR A 79 -3.16 9.11 7.97
C THR A 79 -3.11 7.78 7.22
N ILE A 80 -1.91 7.34 6.87
CA ILE A 80 -1.65 5.99 6.39
C ILE A 80 -0.65 5.35 7.34
N PHE A 81 -0.96 4.15 7.78
CA PHE A 81 0.00 3.35 8.54
C PHE A 81 0.06 1.92 8.00
N ALA A 82 1.23 1.32 8.04
CA ALA A 82 1.46 -0.06 7.68
C ALA A 82 1.63 -0.92 8.94
N TYR A 83 0.85 -1.98 9.04
CA TYR A 83 0.88 -2.92 10.14
C TYR A 83 1.29 -4.32 9.68
N GLY A 84 2.01 -5.05 10.53
CA GLY A 84 2.44 -6.41 10.28
C GLY A 84 3.73 -6.74 11.01
N GLN A 85 4.09 -8.01 11.04
CA GLN A 85 5.35 -8.46 11.67
C GLN A 85 6.59 -7.95 10.92
N THR A 86 7.77 -8.10 11.54
CA THR A 86 9.04 -7.80 10.86
C THR A 86 9.20 -8.68 9.62
N GLY A 87 9.62 -8.07 8.51
CA GLY A 87 9.75 -8.77 7.23
C GLY A 87 8.46 -8.94 6.42
N SER A 88 7.31 -8.45 6.90
CA SER A 88 6.03 -8.55 6.16
C SER A 88 5.89 -7.61 4.96
N GLY A 89 6.86 -6.72 4.72
CA GLY A 89 6.83 -5.80 3.57
C GLY A 89 6.31 -4.40 3.86
N LYS A 90 6.18 -3.99 5.14
CA LYS A 90 5.75 -2.63 5.53
C LYS A 90 6.58 -1.53 4.87
N SER A 91 7.89 -1.60 5.04
CA SER A 91 8.83 -0.62 4.48
C SER A 91 8.80 -0.62 2.94
N PHE A 92 8.63 -1.79 2.32
CA PHE A 92 8.46 -1.88 0.88
C PHE A 92 7.18 -1.21 0.39
N SER A 93 6.06 -1.37 1.10
CA SER A 93 4.81 -0.70 0.73
C SER A 93 4.88 0.81 0.94
N MET A 94 5.51 1.28 2.02
CA MET A 94 5.58 2.72 2.35
C MET A 94 6.67 3.44 1.57
N THR A 95 7.90 2.94 1.60
CA THR A 95 9.09 3.58 1.00
C THR A 95 9.37 3.03 -0.40
N GLY A 96 9.23 1.71 -0.57
CA GLY A 96 9.56 1.01 -1.81
C GLY A 96 11.05 0.77 -2.02
N SER A 97 11.41 0.56 -3.26
CA SER A 97 12.79 0.48 -3.76
C SER A 97 13.05 1.58 -4.79
N HIS A 98 14.27 1.63 -5.33
CA HIS A 98 14.62 2.59 -6.39
C HIS A 98 13.68 2.44 -7.61
N ASP A 99 13.45 1.21 -8.03
CA ASP A 99 12.69 0.88 -9.25
C ASP A 99 11.18 0.71 -8.99
N GLN A 100 10.80 0.52 -7.75
CA GLN A 100 9.41 0.33 -7.32
C GLN A 100 9.08 1.27 -6.16
N PRO A 101 8.79 2.55 -6.43
CA PRO A 101 8.53 3.55 -5.40
C PRO A 101 7.29 3.19 -4.59
N GLY A 102 7.39 3.32 -3.26
CA GLY A 102 6.28 3.12 -2.34
C GLY A 102 5.33 4.31 -2.27
N ILE A 103 4.34 4.20 -1.39
CA ILE A 103 3.29 5.22 -1.23
C ILE A 103 3.86 6.60 -0.93
N ILE A 104 4.85 6.71 -0.04
CA ILE A 104 5.42 8.00 0.39
C ILE A 104 6.04 8.74 -0.81
N ARG A 105 6.85 8.04 -1.61
CA ARG A 105 7.52 8.66 -2.75
C ARG A 105 6.52 9.09 -3.82
N GLN A 106 5.60 8.23 -4.19
CA GLN A 106 4.57 8.52 -5.19
C GLN A 106 3.67 9.68 -4.73
N MET A 107 3.29 9.70 -3.45
CA MET A 107 2.50 10.80 -2.87
C MET A 107 3.24 12.13 -2.92
N ASN A 108 4.53 12.16 -2.61
CA ASN A 108 5.34 13.38 -2.69
C ASN A 108 5.44 13.88 -4.13
N GLU A 109 5.73 13.00 -5.08
CA GLU A 109 5.84 13.35 -6.50
C GLU A 109 4.51 13.94 -7.03
N GLU A 110 3.37 13.34 -6.71
CA GLU A 110 2.07 13.85 -7.10
C GLU A 110 1.70 15.14 -6.37
N MET A 111 1.99 15.25 -5.08
CA MET A 111 1.74 16.45 -4.28
C MET A 111 2.46 17.67 -4.88
N PHE A 112 3.75 17.56 -5.16
CA PHE A 112 4.50 18.66 -5.76
C PHE A 112 4.05 18.96 -7.19
N SER A 113 3.65 17.97 -7.96
CA SER A 113 3.03 18.18 -9.27
C SER A 113 1.72 18.97 -9.19
N LYS A 114 0.84 18.63 -8.25
CA LYS A 114 -0.41 19.36 -8.01
C LYS A 114 -0.16 20.81 -7.56
N ILE A 115 0.83 21.02 -6.70
CA ILE A 115 1.26 22.37 -6.26
C ILE A 115 1.70 23.21 -7.46
N ALA A 116 2.58 22.68 -8.31
CA ALA A 116 3.07 23.37 -9.50
C ALA A 116 1.94 23.75 -10.47
N ILE A 117 1.02 22.84 -10.72
CA ILE A 117 -0.17 23.10 -11.55
C ILE A 117 -1.04 24.20 -10.94
N SER A 118 -1.29 24.14 -9.63
CA SER A 118 -2.11 25.13 -8.92
C SER A 118 -1.50 26.52 -8.95
N GLN A 119 -0.18 26.64 -8.77
CA GLN A 119 0.55 27.91 -8.85
C GLN A 119 0.59 28.49 -10.27
N THR A 120 0.62 27.63 -11.29
CA THR A 120 0.52 28.07 -12.68
C THR A 120 -0.86 28.65 -12.97
N ALA A 121 -1.90 28.04 -12.45
CA ALA A 121 -3.29 28.50 -12.63
C ALA A 121 -3.62 29.75 -11.82
N THR A 122 -2.98 29.90 -10.64
CA THR A 122 -3.20 31.01 -9.70
C THR A 122 -1.86 31.50 -9.19
N PRO A 123 -1.19 32.47 -9.86
CA PRO A 123 0.19 32.90 -9.54
C PRO A 123 0.39 33.44 -8.12
N ASP A 124 -0.63 34.00 -7.51
CA ASP A 124 -0.59 34.54 -6.14
C ASP A 124 -0.76 33.45 -5.06
N LEU A 125 -1.14 32.23 -5.44
CA LEU A 125 -1.29 31.11 -4.52
C LEU A 125 0.10 30.60 -4.09
N LYS A 126 0.30 30.54 -2.77
CA LYS A 126 1.55 30.03 -2.19
C LYS A 126 1.27 28.84 -1.31
N PHE A 127 2.11 27.82 -1.42
CA PHE A 127 2.08 26.64 -0.57
C PHE A 127 3.30 26.63 0.35
N LEU A 128 3.10 26.28 1.60
CA LEU A 128 4.16 25.95 2.54
C LEU A 128 4.04 24.47 2.87
N VAL A 129 5.05 23.71 2.49
CA VAL A 129 5.14 22.27 2.82
C VAL A 129 6.17 22.11 3.92
N THR A 130 5.75 21.52 5.04
CA THR A 130 6.64 21.22 6.18
C THR A 130 6.65 19.71 6.41
N CYS A 131 7.81 19.17 6.72
CA CYS A 131 8.00 17.77 7.09
C CYS A 131 8.60 17.69 8.50
N SER A 132 8.06 16.85 9.33
CA SER A 132 8.64 16.51 10.64
C SER A 132 8.82 15.01 10.74
N PHE A 133 9.88 14.60 11.40
CA PHE A 133 10.19 13.20 11.67
C PHE A 133 10.16 12.99 13.19
N MET A 134 9.41 11.97 13.63
CA MET A 134 9.25 11.62 15.05
C MET A 134 9.67 10.17 15.30
#